data_effc8d5fcbf29c488e20a9c793d66dc5
#
_entry.id   effc8d5fcbf29c488e20a9c793d66dc5
#
_cell.length_a   1.000
_cell.length_b   1.000
_cell.length_c   1.000
_cell.angle_alpha   90.00
_cell.angle_beta   90.00
_cell.angle_gamma   90.00
#
_symmetry.space_group_name_H-M   'P 1'
#
loop_
_entity.id
_entity.type
_entity.pdbx_description
1 polymer ?
#
loop_
_entity_poly.entity_id
_entity_poly.type
_entity_poly.pdbx_seq_one_letter_code
_entity_poly.pdbx_strand_id
1 'polypeptide(L)'
;EGEYPVTATLKRTGETPEAGVAPGEERVVRAKYVVGGDGAHSRVRRDIGAQHVGAVSYHAWGVMDVLAETDFPDIRTKCAIQSTHGSILHIPREGGFLFRMYVDLGEVDQNDAGAVRKTPLDEIIRRANEIVTPYTVDVKDVAWWSVYEVGHRVTDRFDDVPTEEAGTRTPRVFIAGDACHTHSAKAGQGMNVSIQDAFNLGWKLGQVASGLAPEKLLSTYTAERQQIAQNLIDFDREWSAMMAAKPEELENPNALEEFYQKTFEFPAGFMTEYPQSMITGSAAHQELASGYTLGKRFKAHPVQRVCDTNTKFLGHQHVADGRWRVYVFADAAVSAAPDSKLRAFAEWLDSAESPVHRFTPEGQDLDALFDVYAIYQQPHQDVDLMRAPSIFRPKVGAFQISNLNKVFGTDPEDDIFEARGLSRDGVVVVVRPDQYVAQVLPLDATDELAAFFEGIYSA
;
A
#
# COMPACT_ATOMS: atom_id res chain seq x y z
N GLU A 1 20.58 22.23 -13.80
CA GLU A 1 20.72 21.59 -15.10
C GLU A 1 21.91 20.61 -15.05
N GLY A 2 21.75 19.41 -15.59
CA GLY A 2 22.76 18.35 -15.61
C GLY A 2 22.19 16.99 -15.21
N GLU A 3 22.99 15.93 -15.34
CA GLU A 3 22.59 14.54 -15.06
C GLU A 3 22.16 14.33 -13.61
N TYR A 4 22.73 15.11 -12.67
CA TYR A 4 22.44 15.03 -11.23
C TYR A 4 22.02 16.41 -10.70
N PRO A 5 20.76 16.82 -10.94
CA PRO A 5 20.31 18.19 -10.68
C PRO A 5 20.11 18.52 -9.20
N VAL A 6 19.96 17.52 -8.33
CA VAL A 6 19.74 17.73 -6.90
C VAL A 6 21.08 17.75 -6.18
N THR A 7 21.31 18.78 -5.36
CA THR A 7 22.47 18.88 -4.48
C THR A 7 22.03 18.73 -3.03
N ALA A 8 22.51 17.70 -2.34
CA ALA A 8 22.25 17.46 -0.92
C ALA A 8 23.55 17.68 -0.11
N THR A 9 23.48 18.56 0.90
CA THR A 9 24.56 18.74 1.86
C THR A 9 24.24 17.91 3.11
N LEU A 10 25.05 16.89 3.36
CA LEU A 10 24.94 15.98 4.49
C LEU A 10 25.94 16.42 5.58
N LYS A 11 25.43 16.61 6.81
CA LYS A 11 26.23 16.93 7.96
C LYS A 11 26.21 15.79 8.95
N ARG A 12 27.37 15.32 9.37
CA ARG A 12 27.46 14.28 10.39
C ARG A 12 27.08 14.83 11.77
N THR A 13 26.10 14.22 12.41
CA THR A 13 25.59 14.60 13.74
C THR A 13 26.05 13.66 14.86
N GLY A 14 26.47 12.42 14.56
CA GLY A 14 26.89 11.42 15.55
C GLY A 14 28.32 11.63 16.04
N GLU A 15 28.56 11.35 17.32
CA GLU A 15 29.89 11.43 17.96
C GLU A 15 30.75 10.17 17.71
N THR A 16 30.13 9.04 17.33
CA THR A 16 30.85 7.78 17.10
C THR A 16 31.66 7.87 15.80
N PRO A 17 32.98 7.62 15.81
CA PRO A 17 33.77 7.65 14.59
C PRO A 17 33.35 6.55 13.60
N GLU A 18 32.93 6.94 12.40
CA GLU A 18 32.87 6.04 11.26
C GLU A 18 34.08 6.30 10.38
N ALA A 19 34.57 5.24 9.70
CA ALA A 19 35.79 5.33 8.93
C ALA A 19 35.80 6.54 7.98
N GLY A 20 36.64 7.53 8.29
CA GLY A 20 36.94 8.66 7.41
C GLY A 20 36.02 9.87 7.45
N VAL A 21 35.10 10.01 8.43
CA VAL A 21 34.23 11.20 8.57
C VAL A 21 34.20 11.69 10.01
N ALA A 22 34.61 12.93 10.24
CA ALA A 22 34.57 13.56 11.55
C ALA A 22 33.22 14.12 11.94
N PRO A 23 32.84 14.17 13.24
CA PRO A 23 31.66 14.88 13.69
C PRO A 23 31.63 16.33 13.20
N GLY A 24 30.49 16.77 12.63
CA GLY A 24 30.35 18.11 12.04
C GLY A 24 30.87 18.26 10.63
N GLU A 25 31.54 17.26 10.08
CA GLU A 25 31.99 17.26 8.66
C GLU A 25 30.77 17.29 7.73
N GLU A 26 30.86 18.10 6.69
CA GLU A 26 29.86 18.24 5.65
C GLU A 26 30.35 17.56 4.36
N ARG A 27 29.41 16.80 3.74
CA ARG A 27 29.61 16.20 2.41
C ARG A 27 28.53 16.66 1.46
N VAL A 28 28.93 17.04 0.27
CA VAL A 28 28.01 17.39 -0.81
C VAL A 28 27.84 16.19 -1.72
N VAL A 29 26.59 15.77 -1.89
CA VAL A 29 26.18 14.68 -2.79
C VAL A 29 25.31 15.27 -3.90
N ARG A 30 25.58 14.87 -5.14
CA ARG A 30 24.69 15.17 -6.27
C ARG A 30 23.92 13.93 -6.65
N ALA A 31 22.61 14.07 -6.85
CA ALA A 31 21.70 12.97 -7.14
C ALA A 31 20.69 13.33 -8.23
N LYS A 32 20.17 12.33 -8.92
CA LYS A 32 19.02 12.50 -9.82
C LYS A 32 17.75 12.77 -9.03
N TYR A 33 17.59 12.04 -7.91
CA TYR A 33 16.43 12.11 -7.02
C TYR A 33 16.88 12.02 -5.56
N VAL A 34 16.08 12.60 -4.67
CA VAL A 34 16.23 12.46 -3.21
C VAL A 34 14.89 12.04 -2.61
N VAL A 35 14.92 11.11 -1.67
CA VAL A 35 13.73 10.69 -0.91
C VAL A 35 13.96 10.94 0.57
N GLY A 36 13.12 11.79 1.18
CA GLY A 36 13.09 12.09 2.60
C GLY A 36 12.11 11.17 3.33
N GLY A 37 12.62 10.08 3.95
CA GLY A 37 11.91 9.26 4.92
C GLY A 37 12.35 9.60 6.35
N ASP A 38 12.55 10.88 6.64
CA ASP A 38 13.23 11.41 7.84
C ASP A 38 12.28 11.81 8.98
N GLY A 39 11.02 11.30 8.93
CA GLY A 39 10.08 11.31 10.04
C GLY A 39 9.36 12.63 10.27
N ALA A 40 8.59 12.70 11.37
CA ALA A 40 7.70 13.81 11.69
C ALA A 40 8.39 15.19 11.75
N HIS A 41 9.69 15.21 12.07
CA HIS A 41 10.50 16.42 12.10
C HIS A 41 11.33 16.62 10.83
N SER A 42 10.90 16.05 9.70
CA SER A 42 11.58 16.02 8.42
C SER A 42 12.32 17.31 8.07
N ARG A 43 13.60 17.17 7.78
CA ARG A 43 14.43 18.25 7.25
C ARG A 43 14.15 18.44 5.76
N VAL A 44 14.01 17.33 5.02
CA VAL A 44 13.74 17.37 3.58
C VAL A 44 12.43 18.11 3.30
N ARG A 45 11.35 17.84 4.08
CA ARG A 45 10.10 18.59 3.97
C ARG A 45 10.31 20.10 4.09
N ARG A 46 11.08 20.54 5.09
CA ARG A 46 11.36 21.96 5.30
C ARG A 46 12.18 22.58 4.17
N ASP A 47 13.15 21.83 3.67
CA ASP A 47 14.06 22.31 2.62
C ASP A 47 13.35 22.44 1.26
N ILE A 48 12.31 21.61 0.98
CA ILE A 48 11.45 21.77 -0.20
C ILE A 48 10.29 22.78 0.00
N GLY A 49 10.18 23.38 1.20
CA GLY A 49 9.14 24.34 1.53
C GLY A 49 7.73 23.75 1.65
N ALA A 50 7.58 22.41 1.80
CA ALA A 50 6.28 21.80 1.99
C ALA A 50 5.74 22.08 3.39
N GLN A 51 4.45 22.43 3.48
CA GLN A 51 3.81 22.86 4.70
C GLN A 51 3.02 21.72 5.36
N HIS A 52 3.21 21.52 6.66
CA HIS A 52 2.34 20.68 7.46
C HIS A 52 1.06 21.45 7.81
N VAL A 53 -0.04 21.03 7.21
CA VAL A 53 -1.38 21.60 7.49
C VAL A 53 -2.15 20.66 8.41
N GLY A 54 -2.82 21.19 9.42
CA GLY A 54 -3.64 20.39 10.34
C GLY A 54 -3.63 20.94 11.77
N ALA A 55 -4.37 20.25 12.64
CA ALA A 55 -4.52 20.61 14.05
C ALA A 55 -3.61 19.74 14.94
N VAL A 56 -3.10 20.32 16.00
CA VAL A 56 -2.61 19.54 17.14
C VAL A 56 -3.84 19.03 17.89
N SER A 57 -4.00 17.73 17.99
CA SER A 57 -4.95 17.18 18.95
C SER A 57 -4.25 17.26 20.30
N TYR A 58 -4.64 18.21 21.12
CA TYR A 58 -4.12 18.37 22.48
C TYR A 58 -4.50 17.17 23.38
N HIS A 59 -4.02 15.98 22.99
CA HIS A 59 -4.29 14.72 23.66
C HIS A 59 -3.04 13.87 23.67
N ALA A 60 -2.73 13.26 24.82
CA ALA A 60 -1.52 12.46 24.98
C ALA A 60 -1.84 11.00 25.29
N TRP A 61 -0.92 10.15 24.88
CA TRP A 61 -0.98 8.69 25.08
C TRP A 61 0.33 8.20 25.65
N GLY A 62 0.23 7.48 26.78
CA GLY A 62 1.32 6.66 27.29
C GLY A 62 1.31 5.32 26.55
N VAL A 63 2.42 4.95 25.95
CA VAL A 63 2.55 3.66 25.26
C VAL A 63 3.61 2.84 25.96
N MET A 64 3.29 1.59 26.25
CA MET A 64 4.23 0.67 26.90
C MET A 64 4.11 -0.74 26.30
N ASP A 65 5.27 -1.36 26.06
CA ASP A 65 5.42 -2.77 25.72
C ASP A 65 5.90 -3.50 26.97
N VAL A 66 5.07 -4.39 27.50
CA VAL A 66 5.31 -4.94 28.84
C VAL A 66 5.12 -6.46 28.89
N LEU A 67 5.83 -7.06 29.83
CA LEU A 67 5.54 -8.37 30.38
C LEU A 67 4.83 -8.16 31.71
N ALA A 68 3.66 -8.71 31.88
CA ALA A 68 2.88 -8.53 33.11
C ALA A 68 2.10 -9.80 33.45
N GLU A 69 1.80 -9.93 34.74
CA GLU A 69 0.80 -10.84 35.26
C GLU A 69 -0.52 -10.12 35.38
N THR A 70 -1.61 -10.74 34.93
CA THR A 70 -2.93 -10.09 34.82
C THR A 70 -4.05 -11.12 34.86
N ASP A 71 -5.17 -10.72 35.45
CA ASP A 71 -6.44 -11.45 35.43
C ASP A 71 -7.41 -10.93 34.37
N PHE A 72 -6.95 -9.99 33.51
CA PHE A 72 -7.75 -9.50 32.38
C PHE A 72 -7.93 -10.60 31.32
N PRO A 73 -9.18 -11.04 31.05
CA PRO A 73 -9.43 -12.25 30.26
C PRO A 73 -9.00 -12.12 28.78
N ASP A 74 -9.09 -10.90 28.21
CA ASP A 74 -8.81 -10.66 26.79
C ASP A 74 -7.35 -10.25 26.50
N ILE A 75 -6.44 -10.56 27.44
CA ILE A 75 -5.02 -10.16 27.33
C ILE A 75 -4.33 -10.67 26.04
N ARG A 76 -4.86 -11.68 25.38
CA ARG A 76 -4.35 -12.22 24.11
C ARG A 76 -5.16 -11.78 22.88
N THR A 77 -6.13 -10.90 23.08
CA THR A 77 -6.99 -10.37 22.02
C THR A 77 -6.74 -8.88 21.86
N LYS A 78 -6.62 -8.40 20.60
CA LYS A 78 -6.63 -6.95 20.35
C LYS A 78 -7.99 -6.39 20.73
N CYS A 79 -8.02 -5.44 21.64
CA CYS A 79 -9.27 -4.83 22.10
C CYS A 79 -9.11 -3.35 22.45
N ALA A 80 -10.22 -2.63 22.37
CA ALA A 80 -10.38 -1.29 22.89
C ALA A 80 -11.13 -1.39 24.23
N ILE A 81 -10.54 -0.84 25.27
CA ILE A 81 -11.10 -0.82 26.62
C ILE A 81 -11.56 0.61 26.89
N GLN A 82 -12.83 0.77 27.25
CA GLN A 82 -13.39 2.05 27.66
C GLN A 82 -13.92 1.95 29.10
N SER A 83 -13.58 2.95 29.91
CA SER A 83 -14.07 3.08 31.27
C SER A 83 -14.32 4.56 31.61
N THR A 84 -14.88 4.81 32.79
CA THR A 84 -15.05 6.17 33.34
C THR A 84 -13.70 6.87 33.64
N HIS A 85 -12.60 6.11 33.67
CA HIS A 85 -11.25 6.60 33.96
C HIS A 85 -10.42 6.87 32.69
N GLY A 86 -10.96 6.58 31.50
CA GLY A 86 -10.28 6.75 30.22
C GLY A 86 -10.35 5.52 29.33
N SER A 87 -9.49 5.44 28.35
CA SER A 87 -9.46 4.35 27.39
C SER A 87 -8.07 3.75 27.20
N ILE A 88 -8.04 2.45 26.83
CA ILE A 88 -6.83 1.75 26.43
C ILE A 88 -7.08 1.06 25.09
N LEU A 89 -6.13 1.20 24.16
CA LEU A 89 -6.00 0.26 23.05
C LEU A 89 -4.95 -0.78 23.46
N HIS A 90 -5.40 -2.03 23.59
CA HIS A 90 -4.56 -3.16 23.93
C HIS A 90 -4.25 -3.99 22.67
N ILE A 91 -2.97 -4.36 22.50
CA ILE A 91 -2.49 -5.12 21.33
C ILE A 91 -1.50 -6.19 21.80
N PRO A 92 -1.83 -7.50 21.65
CA PRO A 92 -0.85 -8.57 21.84
C PRO A 92 0.34 -8.40 20.88
N ARG A 93 1.53 -8.71 21.38
CA ARG A 93 2.77 -8.62 20.64
C ARG A 93 3.39 -10.02 20.43
N GLU A 94 4.53 -10.03 19.77
CA GLU A 94 5.31 -11.23 19.49
C GLU A 94 5.76 -11.97 20.75
N GLY A 95 6.10 -13.24 20.62
CA GLY A 95 6.61 -14.09 21.69
C GLY A 95 5.55 -14.66 22.65
N GLY A 96 4.27 -14.37 22.43
CA GLY A 96 3.15 -14.95 23.16
C GLY A 96 2.92 -14.39 24.58
N PHE A 97 3.82 -13.55 25.12
CA PHE A 97 3.73 -12.96 26.46
C PHE A 97 3.74 -11.43 26.44
N LEU A 98 4.47 -10.85 25.49
CA LEU A 98 4.55 -9.39 25.35
C LEU A 98 3.23 -8.83 24.85
N PHE A 99 2.83 -7.66 25.38
CA PHE A 99 1.71 -6.91 24.85
C PHE A 99 1.96 -5.40 24.95
N ARG A 100 1.27 -4.66 24.11
CA ARG A 100 1.32 -3.20 24.06
C ARG A 100 0.02 -2.61 24.59
N MET A 101 0.13 -1.61 25.43
CA MET A 101 -0.96 -0.76 25.85
C MET A 101 -0.72 0.67 25.40
N TYR A 102 -1.70 1.25 24.74
CA TYR A 102 -1.84 2.69 24.53
C TYR A 102 -2.81 3.20 25.59
N VAL A 103 -2.28 3.87 26.60
CA VAL A 103 -3.04 4.35 27.77
C VAL A 103 -3.37 5.81 27.58
N ASP A 104 -4.62 6.16 27.67
CA ASP A 104 -5.10 7.53 27.59
C ASP A 104 -4.57 8.37 28.77
N LEU A 105 -3.83 9.44 28.46
CA LEU A 105 -3.33 10.40 29.44
C LEU A 105 -4.21 11.66 29.53
N GLY A 106 -5.25 11.75 28.68
CA GLY A 106 -6.18 12.86 28.67
C GLY A 106 -5.75 14.03 27.80
N GLU A 107 -6.51 15.12 27.92
CA GLU A 107 -6.24 16.37 27.21
C GLU A 107 -4.98 17.05 27.74
N VAL A 108 -4.23 17.65 26.84
CA VAL A 108 -3.01 18.41 27.12
C VAL A 108 -3.30 19.90 26.99
N ASP A 109 -2.90 20.70 27.95
CA ASP A 109 -3.02 22.16 27.87
C ASP A 109 -2.25 22.70 26.67
N GLN A 110 -2.83 23.64 25.94
CA GLN A 110 -2.18 24.27 24.77
C GLN A 110 -0.82 24.93 25.10
N ASN A 111 -0.63 25.30 26.36
CA ASN A 111 0.61 25.91 26.88
C ASN A 111 1.51 24.90 27.60
N ASP A 112 1.24 23.58 27.49
CA ASP A 112 2.00 22.51 28.16
C ASP A 112 3.49 22.50 27.79
N ALA A 113 3.85 23.06 26.64
CA ALA A 113 5.21 23.12 26.10
C ALA A 113 5.94 21.74 26.09
N GLY A 114 5.18 20.65 25.99
CA GLY A 114 5.70 19.28 25.95
C GLY A 114 5.99 18.69 27.34
N ALA A 115 5.46 19.26 28.40
CA ALA A 115 5.62 18.73 29.77
C ALA A 115 5.00 17.32 29.89
N VAL A 116 3.89 17.06 29.21
CA VAL A 116 3.23 15.74 29.20
C VAL A 116 4.17 14.61 28.73
N ARG A 117 5.13 14.91 27.85
CA ARG A 117 6.14 13.94 27.39
C ARG A 117 7.07 13.44 28.51
N LYS A 118 7.07 14.14 29.66
CA LYS A 118 7.84 13.77 30.85
C LYS A 118 7.03 12.94 31.86
N THR A 119 5.78 12.56 31.48
CA THR A 119 4.96 11.69 32.34
C THR A 119 5.74 10.41 32.64
N PRO A 120 6.00 10.07 33.92
CA PRO A 120 6.80 8.91 34.28
C PRO A 120 6.03 7.61 33.97
N LEU A 121 6.77 6.53 33.75
CA LEU A 121 6.21 5.21 33.47
C LEU A 121 5.24 4.72 34.55
N ASP A 122 5.58 4.94 35.83
CA ASP A 122 4.73 4.53 36.95
C ASP A 122 3.34 5.17 36.90
N GLU A 123 3.24 6.40 36.42
CA GLU A 123 1.96 7.07 36.22
C GLU A 123 1.15 6.45 35.06
N ILE A 124 1.83 6.01 34.00
CA ILE A 124 1.18 5.29 32.89
C ILE A 124 0.63 3.95 33.37
N ILE A 125 1.42 3.21 34.17
CA ILE A 125 1.01 1.93 34.76
C ILE A 125 -0.17 2.12 35.72
N ARG A 126 -0.09 3.15 36.58
CA ARG A 126 -1.18 3.47 37.51
C ARG A 126 -2.49 3.75 36.77
N ARG A 127 -2.47 4.58 35.73
CA ARG A 127 -3.64 4.87 34.90
C ARG A 127 -4.16 3.64 34.16
N ALA A 128 -3.27 2.79 33.66
CA ALA A 128 -3.67 1.54 33.02
C ALA A 128 -4.51 0.68 33.97
N ASN A 129 -4.07 0.54 35.24
CA ASN A 129 -4.81 -0.21 36.26
C ASN A 129 -6.14 0.44 36.64
N GLU A 130 -6.23 1.76 36.67
CA GLU A 130 -7.52 2.45 36.89
C GLU A 130 -8.52 2.15 35.78
N ILE A 131 -8.06 2.19 34.52
CA ILE A 131 -8.92 1.98 33.34
C ILE A 131 -9.39 0.53 33.23
N VAL A 132 -8.55 -0.46 33.56
CA VAL A 132 -8.91 -1.89 33.45
C VAL A 132 -9.69 -2.41 34.66
N THR A 133 -9.89 -1.60 35.71
CA THR A 133 -10.66 -2.03 36.91
C THR A 133 -11.98 -2.69 36.47
N PRO A 134 -12.38 -3.87 37.05
CA PRO A 134 -11.83 -4.48 38.30
C PRO A 134 -10.60 -5.39 38.12
N TYR A 135 -10.08 -5.52 36.89
CA TYR A 135 -8.89 -6.32 36.65
C TYR A 135 -7.60 -5.59 37.06
N THR A 136 -6.50 -6.33 37.11
CA THR A 136 -5.17 -5.81 37.46
C THR A 136 -4.14 -6.14 36.41
N VAL A 137 -3.17 -5.25 36.22
CA VAL A 137 -2.00 -5.45 35.35
C VAL A 137 -0.75 -5.23 36.22
N ASP A 138 -0.16 -6.33 36.67
CA ASP A 138 1.06 -6.30 37.47
C ASP A 138 2.29 -6.40 36.55
N VAL A 139 2.83 -5.25 36.17
CA VAL A 139 3.96 -5.14 35.22
C VAL A 139 5.22 -5.69 35.87
N LYS A 140 5.83 -6.74 35.29
CA LYS A 140 7.04 -7.40 35.73
C LYS A 140 8.29 -6.86 35.04
N ASP A 141 8.16 -6.51 33.76
CA ASP A 141 9.24 -5.95 32.97
C ASP A 141 8.71 -5.06 31.84
N VAL A 142 9.51 -4.08 31.44
CA VAL A 142 9.16 -3.10 30.40
C VAL A 142 10.20 -3.14 29.30
N ALA A 143 9.81 -3.70 28.15
CA ALA A 143 10.69 -3.77 26.99
C ALA A 143 10.89 -2.39 26.34
N TRP A 144 9.85 -1.56 26.35
CA TRP A 144 9.88 -0.22 25.79
C TRP A 144 8.68 0.60 26.26
N TRP A 145 8.84 1.93 26.37
CA TRP A 145 7.75 2.86 26.62
C TRP A 145 8.04 4.24 26.05
N SER A 146 6.99 5.02 25.80
CA SER A 146 7.07 6.42 25.38
C SER A 146 5.75 7.16 25.64
N VAL A 147 5.80 8.49 25.58
CA VAL A 147 4.61 9.34 25.59
C VAL A 147 4.49 10.07 24.27
N TYR A 148 3.32 9.96 23.64
CA TYR A 148 3.01 10.61 22.36
C TYR A 148 2.00 11.72 22.56
N GLU A 149 2.31 12.89 22.07
CA GLU A 149 1.33 13.93 21.75
C GLU A 149 0.84 13.70 20.34
N VAL A 150 -0.47 13.64 20.17
CA VAL A 150 -1.09 13.37 18.86
C VAL A 150 -1.22 14.67 18.07
N GLY A 151 -0.79 14.64 16.84
CA GLY A 151 -1.04 15.71 15.86
C GLY A 151 -1.55 15.12 14.55
N HIS A 152 -2.72 15.58 14.13
CA HIS A 152 -3.30 15.24 12.82
C HIS A 152 -2.83 16.26 11.79
N ARG A 153 -1.80 15.92 11.03
CA ARG A 153 -1.21 16.81 10.05
C ARG A 153 -0.91 16.07 8.76
N VAL A 154 -1.12 16.73 7.66
CA VAL A 154 -0.72 16.28 6.33
C VAL A 154 -0.02 17.43 5.60
N THR A 155 0.95 17.11 4.75
CA THR A 155 1.58 18.12 3.89
C THR A 155 0.68 18.44 2.69
N ASP A 156 0.79 19.68 2.21
CA ASP A 156 0.13 20.14 1.00
C ASP A 156 0.56 19.36 -0.25
N ARG A 157 1.79 18.84 -0.23
CA ARG A 157 2.38 18.02 -1.31
C ARG A 157 3.45 17.07 -0.79
N PHE A 158 3.75 16.03 -1.55
CA PHE A 158 4.72 15.01 -1.19
C PHE A 158 6.00 15.05 -2.03
N ASP A 159 6.18 16.13 -2.79
CA ASP A 159 7.37 16.37 -3.59
C ASP A 159 7.74 17.87 -3.63
N ASP A 160 8.82 18.21 -4.37
CA ASP A 160 9.36 19.57 -4.47
C ASP A 160 8.63 20.46 -5.49
N VAL A 161 7.56 19.97 -6.13
CA VAL A 161 6.77 20.77 -7.09
C VAL A 161 5.64 21.46 -6.36
N PRO A 162 5.58 22.79 -6.32
CA PRO A 162 4.44 23.52 -5.76
C PRO A 162 3.13 23.12 -6.41
N THR A 163 2.04 23.12 -5.65
CA THR A 163 0.72 22.66 -6.13
C THR A 163 0.24 23.41 -7.37
N GLU A 164 0.55 24.70 -7.46
CA GLU A 164 0.26 25.54 -8.63
C GLU A 164 1.07 25.21 -9.88
N GLU A 165 2.19 24.51 -9.71
CA GLU A 165 3.07 24.03 -10.80
C GLU A 165 2.88 22.56 -11.10
N ALA A 166 1.90 21.89 -10.49
CA ALA A 166 1.65 20.46 -10.68
C ALA A 166 1.48 20.13 -12.18
N GLY A 167 2.23 19.12 -12.67
CA GLY A 167 2.24 18.73 -14.06
C GLY A 167 3.07 19.61 -15.01
N THR A 168 3.63 20.72 -14.55
CA THR A 168 4.47 21.61 -15.39
C THR A 168 5.95 21.26 -15.36
N ARG A 169 6.42 20.66 -14.27
CA ARG A 169 7.79 20.15 -14.13
C ARG A 169 7.82 18.81 -13.42
N THR A 170 8.90 18.08 -13.64
CA THR A 170 9.15 16.78 -13.01
C THR A 170 9.69 16.95 -11.60
N PRO A 171 9.10 16.29 -10.60
CA PRO A 171 9.61 16.30 -9.24
C PRO A 171 10.96 15.57 -9.13
N ARG A 172 11.82 16.06 -8.26
CA ARG A 172 13.16 15.53 -8.01
C ARG A 172 13.42 15.17 -6.56
N VAL A 173 12.69 15.79 -5.64
CA VAL A 173 12.79 15.53 -4.21
C VAL A 173 11.43 15.11 -3.70
N PHE A 174 11.39 13.98 -3.02
CA PHE A 174 10.15 13.38 -2.51
C PHE A 174 10.23 13.23 -0.99
N ILE A 175 9.09 13.22 -0.33
CA ILE A 175 8.95 12.85 1.07
C ILE A 175 7.97 11.69 1.20
N ALA A 176 8.12 10.84 2.22
CA ALA A 176 7.27 9.66 2.44
C ALA A 176 7.06 9.40 3.94
N GLY A 177 5.93 8.80 4.29
CA GLY A 177 5.58 8.42 5.64
C GLY A 177 5.41 9.63 6.57
N ASP A 178 5.93 9.56 7.80
CA ASP A 178 5.82 10.63 8.80
C ASP A 178 6.43 11.96 8.35
N ALA A 179 7.25 11.97 7.32
CA ALA A 179 7.70 13.21 6.69
C ALA A 179 6.55 13.94 5.99
N CYS A 180 5.51 13.23 5.55
CA CYS A 180 4.34 13.74 4.85
C CYS A 180 3.14 13.96 5.78
N HIS A 181 2.87 13.00 6.66
CA HIS A 181 1.66 12.98 7.48
C HIS A 181 1.92 12.38 8.86
N THR A 182 1.28 12.96 9.86
CA THR A 182 1.28 12.47 11.23
C THR A 182 -0.15 12.34 11.73
N HIS A 183 -0.43 11.31 12.49
CA HIS A 183 -1.75 10.99 13.03
C HIS A 183 -1.63 10.21 14.33
N SER A 184 -2.77 9.86 14.97
CA SER A 184 -2.74 9.08 16.19
C SER A 184 -2.36 7.62 15.96
N ALA A 185 -1.95 6.97 17.03
CA ALA A 185 -1.71 5.53 17.00
C ALA A 185 -3.00 4.69 17.12
N LYS A 186 -4.16 5.33 17.39
CA LYS A 186 -5.43 4.66 17.70
C LYS A 186 -5.95 3.80 16.55
N ALA A 187 -5.82 4.29 15.32
CA ALA A 187 -6.20 3.53 14.14
C ALA A 187 -5.23 2.39 13.83
N GLY A 188 -3.99 2.44 14.35
CA GLY A 188 -2.94 1.46 14.08
C GLY A 188 -2.48 1.44 12.61
N GLN A 189 -2.69 2.52 11.84
CA GLN A 189 -2.52 2.54 10.39
C GLN A 189 -1.30 3.31 9.88
N GLY A 190 -0.61 4.07 10.74
CA GLY A 190 0.49 4.93 10.32
C GLY A 190 1.59 4.20 9.56
N MET A 191 2.10 3.15 10.14
CA MET A 191 3.12 2.33 9.48
C MET A 191 2.63 1.77 8.14
N ASN A 192 1.39 1.29 8.07
CA ASN A 192 0.84 0.70 6.86
C ASN A 192 0.75 1.72 5.71
N VAL A 193 0.25 2.93 5.99
CA VAL A 193 0.17 4.00 4.98
C VAL A 193 1.56 4.49 4.58
N SER A 194 2.50 4.60 5.54
CA SER A 194 3.91 4.93 5.24
C SER A 194 4.60 3.88 4.36
N ILE A 195 4.34 2.58 4.59
CA ILE A 195 4.82 1.50 3.71
C ILE A 195 4.20 1.61 2.31
N GLN A 196 2.90 1.93 2.23
CA GLN A 196 2.24 2.14 0.94
C GLN A 196 2.80 3.35 0.19
N ASP A 197 3.16 4.45 0.87
CA ASP A 197 3.84 5.58 0.24
C ASP A 197 5.17 5.15 -0.38
N ALA A 198 6.00 4.46 0.42
CA ALA A 198 7.30 3.98 -0.01
C ALA A 198 7.18 2.98 -1.19
N PHE A 199 6.18 2.10 -1.17
CA PHE A 199 5.97 1.13 -2.24
C PHE A 199 5.45 1.80 -3.51
N ASN A 200 4.50 2.74 -3.39
CA ASN A 200 3.99 3.53 -4.52
C ASN A 200 5.11 4.34 -5.20
N LEU A 201 5.93 5.02 -4.42
CA LEU A 201 7.08 5.78 -4.96
C LEU A 201 8.18 4.86 -5.50
N GLY A 202 8.46 3.77 -4.79
CA GLY A 202 9.60 2.89 -5.06
C GLY A 202 9.56 2.25 -6.45
N TRP A 203 8.40 1.71 -6.87
CA TRP A 203 8.31 1.11 -8.20
C TRP A 203 8.38 2.16 -9.32
N LYS A 204 7.80 3.35 -9.10
CA LYS A 204 7.85 4.47 -10.06
C LYS A 204 9.30 4.97 -10.24
N LEU A 205 9.98 5.23 -9.14
CA LEU A 205 11.41 5.60 -9.17
C LEU A 205 12.27 4.50 -9.78
N GLY A 206 11.99 3.24 -9.46
CA GLY A 206 12.70 2.09 -10.02
C GLY A 206 12.60 2.05 -11.55
N GLN A 207 11.40 2.17 -12.11
CA GLN A 207 11.20 2.18 -13.56
C GLN A 207 11.86 3.39 -14.24
N VAL A 208 11.73 4.58 -13.64
CA VAL A 208 12.34 5.80 -14.20
C VAL A 208 13.88 5.75 -14.11
N ALA A 209 14.42 5.34 -12.96
CA ALA A 209 15.87 5.26 -12.76
C ALA A 209 16.54 4.20 -13.67
N SER A 210 15.80 3.14 -14.01
CA SER A 210 16.23 2.09 -14.95
C SER A 210 16.00 2.47 -16.42
N GLY A 211 15.43 3.65 -16.71
CA GLY A 211 15.14 4.09 -18.07
C GLY A 211 13.95 3.36 -18.74
N LEU A 212 13.15 2.62 -17.97
CA LEU A 212 11.98 1.90 -18.47
C LEU A 212 10.78 2.83 -18.70
N ALA A 213 10.61 3.84 -17.85
CA ALA A 213 9.51 4.79 -17.94
C ALA A 213 10.01 6.24 -17.97
N PRO A 214 9.27 7.16 -18.61
CA PRO A 214 9.58 8.58 -18.61
C PRO A 214 9.34 9.20 -17.22
N GLU A 215 10.06 10.28 -16.93
CA GLU A 215 10.00 10.97 -15.63
C GLU A 215 8.61 11.49 -15.26
N LYS A 216 7.75 11.74 -16.24
CA LYS A 216 6.34 12.16 -15.99
C LYS A 216 5.57 11.18 -15.10
N LEU A 217 5.98 9.90 -15.04
CA LEU A 217 5.40 8.90 -14.12
C LEU A 217 5.49 9.36 -12.65
N LEU A 218 6.55 10.06 -12.28
CA LEU A 218 6.80 10.49 -10.90
C LEU A 218 5.80 11.53 -10.40
N SER A 219 5.19 12.33 -11.30
CA SER A 219 4.17 13.32 -10.92
C SER A 219 2.88 12.68 -10.38
N THR A 220 2.66 11.38 -10.62
CA THR A 220 1.51 10.66 -10.07
C THR A 220 1.64 10.36 -8.59
N TYR A 221 2.82 10.49 -7.97
CA TYR A 221 3.05 10.15 -6.57
C TYR A 221 2.25 11.04 -5.61
N THR A 222 2.45 12.35 -5.68
CA THR A 222 1.71 13.30 -4.83
C THR A 222 0.20 13.20 -5.07
N ALA A 223 -0.23 13.14 -6.34
CA ALA A 223 -1.64 13.07 -6.69
C ALA A 223 -2.37 11.85 -6.10
N GLU A 224 -1.68 10.72 -5.99
CA GLU A 224 -2.25 9.50 -5.43
C GLU A 224 -2.14 9.45 -3.90
N ARG A 225 -1.00 9.82 -3.33
CA ARG A 225 -0.71 9.54 -1.92
C ARG A 225 -1.18 10.63 -0.96
N GLN A 226 -1.21 11.88 -1.39
CA GLN A 226 -1.67 12.98 -0.55
C GLN A 226 -3.14 12.81 -0.16
N GLN A 227 -4.00 12.42 -1.12
CA GLN A 227 -5.41 12.16 -0.84
C GLN A 227 -5.61 10.98 0.15
N ILE A 228 -4.81 9.92 0.01
CA ILE A 228 -4.89 8.75 0.92
C ILE A 228 -4.46 9.13 2.33
N ALA A 229 -3.42 9.96 2.46
CA ALA A 229 -3.01 10.48 3.76
C ALA A 229 -4.09 11.40 4.38
N GLN A 230 -4.76 12.22 3.57
CA GLN A 230 -5.90 13.01 4.05
C GLN A 230 -7.05 12.12 4.54
N ASN A 231 -7.40 11.07 3.78
CA ASN A 231 -8.43 10.11 4.17
C ASN A 231 -8.07 9.42 5.50
N LEU A 232 -6.78 9.10 5.72
CA LEU A 232 -6.31 8.54 6.99
C LEU A 232 -6.51 9.55 8.14
N ILE A 233 -6.16 10.80 7.94
CA ILE A 233 -6.32 11.86 8.95
C ILE A 233 -7.80 12.03 9.33
N ASP A 234 -8.68 12.03 8.34
CA ASP A 234 -10.12 12.18 8.57
C ASP A 234 -10.70 10.96 9.29
N PHE A 235 -10.33 9.75 8.88
CA PHE A 235 -10.68 8.51 9.55
C PHE A 235 -10.18 8.48 11.01
N ASP A 236 -8.90 8.79 11.25
CA ASP A 236 -8.31 8.75 12.58
C ASP A 236 -8.94 9.78 13.53
N ARG A 237 -9.30 10.95 13.00
CA ARG A 237 -10.02 11.99 13.76
C ARG A 237 -11.41 11.50 14.19
N GLU A 238 -12.18 10.90 13.29
CA GLU A 238 -13.51 10.37 13.58
C GLU A 238 -13.44 9.18 14.56
N TRP A 239 -12.56 8.23 14.30
CA TRP A 239 -12.30 7.10 15.18
C TRP A 239 -11.85 7.56 16.58
N SER A 240 -10.93 8.52 16.65
CA SER A 240 -10.43 9.05 17.90
C SER A 240 -11.50 9.78 18.71
N ALA A 241 -12.39 10.50 18.05
CA ALA A 241 -13.51 11.17 18.70
C ALA A 241 -14.50 10.16 19.31
N MET A 242 -14.85 9.12 18.56
CA MET A 242 -15.74 8.06 19.08
C MET A 242 -15.10 7.27 20.23
N MET A 243 -13.82 6.98 20.16
CA MET A 243 -13.07 6.32 21.25
C MET A 243 -12.99 7.17 22.52
N ALA A 244 -12.95 8.50 22.40
CA ALA A 244 -12.89 9.42 23.52
C ALA A 244 -14.27 9.75 24.11
N ALA A 245 -15.34 9.56 23.33
CA ALA A 245 -16.70 9.84 23.79
C ALA A 245 -17.10 8.89 24.93
N LYS A 246 -17.81 9.43 25.91
CA LYS A 246 -18.40 8.60 26.98
C LYS A 246 -19.57 7.81 26.40
N PRO A 247 -19.89 6.62 26.93
CA PRO A 247 -21.04 5.81 26.46
C PRO A 247 -22.37 6.57 26.42
N GLU A 248 -22.55 7.56 27.28
CA GLU A 248 -23.74 8.41 27.39
C GLU A 248 -23.83 9.49 26.30
N GLU A 249 -22.70 9.80 25.65
CA GLU A 249 -22.56 10.82 24.60
C GLU A 249 -22.71 10.21 23.20
N LEU A 250 -22.67 8.88 23.08
CA LEU A 250 -22.83 8.18 21.81
C LEU A 250 -24.30 8.09 21.42
N GLU A 251 -24.63 8.37 20.17
CA GLU A 251 -26.01 8.31 19.64
C GLU A 251 -26.65 6.93 19.83
N ASN A 252 -25.82 5.87 19.80
CA ASN A 252 -26.25 4.53 20.17
C ASN A 252 -25.08 3.76 20.85
N PRO A 253 -25.37 2.78 21.70
CA PRO A 253 -24.34 1.98 22.39
C PRO A 253 -23.41 1.20 21.45
N ASN A 254 -23.85 0.93 20.22
CA ASN A 254 -23.13 0.14 19.22
C ASN A 254 -22.41 1.01 18.17
N ALA A 255 -22.44 2.33 18.30
CA ALA A 255 -21.87 3.25 17.29
C ALA A 255 -20.42 2.92 16.92
N LEU A 256 -19.60 2.58 17.90
CA LEU A 256 -18.19 2.20 17.71
C LEU A 256 -18.06 0.90 16.90
N GLU A 257 -18.89 -0.11 17.21
CA GLU A 257 -18.89 -1.38 16.48
C GLU A 257 -19.38 -1.21 15.04
N GLU A 258 -20.45 -0.46 14.84
CA GLU A 258 -20.99 -0.16 13.50
C GLU A 258 -19.98 0.60 12.64
N PHE A 259 -19.30 1.58 13.24
CA PHE A 259 -18.22 2.29 12.54
C PHE A 259 -17.07 1.35 12.16
N TYR A 260 -16.66 0.47 13.10
CA TYR A 260 -15.61 -0.50 12.82
C TYR A 260 -16.02 -1.46 11.70
N GLN A 261 -17.23 -2.01 11.73
CA GLN A 261 -17.75 -2.89 10.68
C GLN A 261 -17.81 -2.20 9.31
N LYS A 262 -18.22 -0.94 9.28
CA LYS A 262 -18.25 -0.13 8.04
C LYS A 262 -16.87 0.16 7.48
N THR A 263 -15.87 0.27 8.32
CA THR A 263 -14.54 0.79 7.95
C THR A 263 -13.41 -0.23 8.06
N PHE A 264 -13.70 -1.49 8.44
CA PHE A 264 -12.66 -2.50 8.71
C PHE A 264 -11.74 -2.79 7.49
N GLU A 265 -12.21 -2.59 6.28
CA GLU A 265 -11.40 -2.71 5.07
C GLU A 265 -10.36 -1.59 4.92
N PHE A 266 -10.54 -0.43 5.59
CA PHE A 266 -9.57 0.65 5.56
C PHE A 266 -8.24 0.24 6.20
N PRO A 267 -8.23 -0.31 7.44
CA PRO A 267 -7.03 -0.89 8.03
C PRO A 267 -6.36 -1.99 7.19
N ALA A 268 -7.14 -2.75 6.45
CA ALA A 268 -6.63 -3.80 5.58
C ALA A 268 -6.06 -3.27 4.24
N GLY A 269 -6.17 -1.95 3.98
CA GLY A 269 -5.69 -1.31 2.76
C GLY A 269 -6.58 -1.54 1.53
N PHE A 270 -7.82 -2.00 1.72
CA PHE A 270 -8.76 -2.25 0.61
C PHE A 270 -9.67 -1.06 0.30
N MET A 271 -9.70 -0.03 1.14
CA MET A 271 -10.47 1.20 0.88
C MET A 271 -9.67 2.25 0.11
N THR A 272 -8.36 2.06 -0.09
CA THR A 272 -7.59 2.92 -0.97
C THR A 272 -8.13 2.79 -2.40
N GLU A 273 -8.46 3.92 -3.01
CA GLU A 273 -8.94 4.01 -4.39
C GLU A 273 -8.23 5.17 -5.09
N TYR A 274 -7.52 4.86 -6.17
CA TYR A 274 -6.84 5.86 -6.98
C TYR A 274 -7.74 6.34 -8.11
N PRO A 275 -7.81 7.66 -8.33
CA PRO A 275 -8.59 8.21 -9.42
C PRO A 275 -7.97 7.89 -10.78
N GLN A 276 -8.74 8.10 -11.84
CA GLN A 276 -8.24 8.01 -13.20
C GLN A 276 -7.02 8.92 -13.39
N SER A 277 -5.99 8.35 -14.01
CA SER A 277 -4.71 9.02 -14.26
C SER A 277 -3.99 8.35 -15.44
N MET A 278 -2.75 8.72 -15.73
CA MET A 278 -1.95 8.02 -16.75
C MET A 278 -1.68 6.54 -16.42
N ILE A 279 -1.80 6.12 -15.15
CA ILE A 279 -1.56 4.74 -14.68
C ILE A 279 -2.81 4.06 -14.09
N THR A 280 -3.95 4.69 -14.19
CA THR A 280 -5.27 4.16 -13.84
C THR A 280 -6.24 4.62 -14.92
N GLY A 281 -6.75 3.69 -15.71
CA GLY A 281 -7.52 3.97 -16.89
C GLY A 281 -8.97 4.38 -16.65
N SER A 282 -9.80 4.25 -17.68
CA SER A 282 -11.22 4.58 -17.64
C SER A 282 -12.07 3.44 -17.08
N ALA A 283 -13.15 3.78 -16.38
CA ALA A 283 -14.13 2.81 -15.88
C ALA A 283 -15.17 2.38 -16.96
N ALA A 284 -14.92 2.66 -18.24
CA ALA A 284 -15.88 2.40 -19.33
C ALA A 284 -16.31 0.93 -19.45
N HIS A 285 -15.48 -0.01 -19.00
CA HIS A 285 -15.72 -1.45 -19.06
C HIS A 285 -15.77 -2.11 -17.68
N GLN A 286 -16.00 -1.33 -16.61
CA GLN A 286 -15.95 -1.83 -15.23
C GLN A 286 -16.95 -2.97 -14.95
N GLU A 287 -18.07 -2.99 -15.66
CA GLU A 287 -19.11 -4.02 -15.53
C GLU A 287 -18.61 -5.42 -15.90
N LEU A 288 -17.55 -5.53 -16.72
CA LEU A 288 -16.97 -6.82 -17.13
C LEU A 288 -16.20 -7.51 -15.98
N ALA A 289 -15.84 -6.78 -14.92
CA ALA A 289 -15.12 -7.31 -13.76
C ALA A 289 -15.51 -6.54 -12.50
N SER A 290 -16.75 -6.65 -12.05
CA SER A 290 -17.30 -5.87 -10.95
C SER A 290 -16.59 -6.09 -9.61
N GLY A 291 -16.01 -7.27 -9.38
CA GLY A 291 -15.23 -7.60 -8.19
C GLY A 291 -13.77 -7.13 -8.23
N TYR A 292 -13.31 -6.57 -9.36
CA TYR A 292 -12.00 -5.96 -9.53
C TYR A 292 -12.16 -4.47 -9.88
N THR A 293 -12.55 -3.69 -8.89
CA THR A 293 -12.80 -2.25 -9.04
C THR A 293 -11.54 -1.51 -9.45
N LEU A 294 -11.65 -0.69 -10.48
CA LEU A 294 -10.59 0.17 -10.98
C LEU A 294 -10.05 1.09 -9.87
N GLY A 295 -8.74 1.26 -9.81
CA GLY A 295 -8.08 2.06 -8.79
C GLY A 295 -8.00 1.41 -7.40
N LYS A 296 -8.67 0.28 -7.16
CA LYS A 296 -8.62 -0.48 -5.90
C LYS A 296 -7.65 -1.64 -5.97
N ARG A 297 -7.27 -2.14 -4.80
CA ARG A 297 -6.36 -3.27 -4.68
C ARG A 297 -6.96 -4.53 -5.29
N PHE A 298 -6.17 -5.24 -6.08
CA PHE A 298 -6.53 -6.54 -6.65
C PHE A 298 -6.72 -7.57 -5.53
N LYS A 299 -7.94 -8.04 -5.34
CA LYS A 299 -8.29 -9.01 -4.29
C LYS A 299 -7.95 -10.43 -4.75
N ALA A 300 -7.13 -11.13 -3.99
CA ALA A 300 -6.75 -12.50 -4.27
C ALA A 300 -7.97 -13.44 -4.30
N HIS A 301 -7.91 -14.45 -5.20
CA HIS A 301 -8.88 -15.54 -5.26
C HIS A 301 -8.16 -16.84 -5.64
N PRO A 302 -8.57 -18.01 -5.12
CA PRO A 302 -7.96 -19.26 -5.50
C PRO A 302 -8.27 -19.64 -6.95
N VAL A 303 -7.26 -20.20 -7.60
CA VAL A 303 -7.33 -20.80 -8.93
C VAL A 303 -6.40 -22.00 -8.97
N GLN A 304 -6.58 -22.92 -9.90
CA GLN A 304 -5.73 -24.11 -10.02
C GLN A 304 -4.72 -23.95 -11.14
N ARG A 305 -3.43 -24.02 -10.81
CA ARG A 305 -2.35 -23.93 -11.79
C ARG A 305 -2.27 -25.22 -12.61
N VAL A 306 -2.29 -25.08 -13.93
CA VAL A 306 -2.42 -26.24 -14.83
C VAL A 306 -1.17 -27.14 -14.82
N CYS A 307 0.04 -26.56 -14.74
CA CYS A 307 1.28 -27.33 -14.89
C CYS A 307 1.58 -28.29 -13.72
N ASP A 308 1.04 -28.06 -12.54
CA ASP A 308 1.34 -28.84 -11.32
C ASP A 308 0.12 -29.08 -10.41
N THR A 309 -1.06 -28.70 -10.85
CA THR A 309 -2.36 -28.87 -10.15
C THR A 309 -2.46 -28.19 -8.79
N ASN A 310 -1.50 -27.35 -8.42
CA ASN A 310 -1.52 -26.63 -7.15
C ASN A 310 -2.51 -25.48 -7.15
N THR A 311 -3.33 -25.39 -6.11
CA THR A 311 -4.14 -24.20 -5.84
C THR A 311 -3.24 -22.99 -5.55
N LYS A 312 -3.48 -21.89 -6.23
CA LYS A 312 -2.77 -20.62 -6.07
C LYS A 312 -3.76 -19.49 -5.90
N PHE A 313 -3.43 -18.55 -5.05
CA PHE A 313 -4.16 -17.29 -4.95
C PHE A 313 -3.53 -16.29 -5.94
N LEU A 314 -4.29 -15.83 -6.94
CA LEU A 314 -3.76 -14.97 -8.01
C LEU A 314 -3.05 -13.73 -7.46
N GLY A 315 -3.65 -13.02 -6.52
CA GLY A 315 -3.05 -11.84 -5.90
C GLY A 315 -1.74 -12.12 -5.16
N HIS A 316 -1.56 -13.34 -4.63
CA HIS A 316 -0.33 -13.74 -3.92
C HIS A 316 0.81 -14.16 -4.87
N GLN A 317 0.55 -14.30 -6.16
CA GLN A 317 1.61 -14.53 -7.16
C GLN A 317 2.36 -13.23 -7.50
N HIS A 318 1.83 -12.10 -7.06
CA HIS A 318 2.39 -10.79 -7.29
C HIS A 318 3.56 -10.54 -6.33
N VAL A 319 4.77 -10.48 -6.86
CA VAL A 319 5.98 -10.11 -6.12
C VAL A 319 6.40 -8.66 -6.43
N ALA A 320 7.16 -8.02 -5.55
CA ALA A 320 7.60 -6.63 -5.69
C ALA A 320 8.80 -6.52 -6.65
N ASP A 321 8.57 -6.78 -7.93
CA ASP A 321 9.58 -6.80 -9.01
C ASP A 321 9.43 -5.67 -10.04
N GLY A 322 8.47 -4.77 -9.83
CA GLY A 322 8.19 -3.64 -10.72
C GLY A 322 7.42 -3.99 -12.00
N ARG A 323 7.04 -5.25 -12.21
CA ARG A 323 6.29 -5.68 -13.39
C ARG A 323 4.80 -5.40 -13.27
N TRP A 324 4.17 -5.07 -14.39
CA TRP A 324 2.73 -5.09 -14.54
C TRP A 324 2.21 -6.53 -14.62
N ARG A 325 1.02 -6.78 -14.10
CA ARG A 325 0.32 -8.05 -14.27
C ARG A 325 -0.85 -7.85 -15.21
N VAL A 326 -0.92 -8.70 -16.24
CA VAL A 326 -2.02 -8.74 -17.20
C VAL A 326 -2.73 -10.07 -17.02
N TYR A 327 -3.83 -10.06 -16.30
CA TYR A 327 -4.67 -11.23 -16.10
C TYR A 327 -5.69 -11.31 -17.23
N VAL A 328 -5.55 -12.34 -18.06
CA VAL A 328 -6.45 -12.61 -19.19
C VAL A 328 -7.41 -13.73 -18.79
N PHE A 329 -8.61 -13.35 -18.41
CA PHE A 329 -9.70 -14.27 -18.11
C PHE A 329 -10.36 -14.68 -19.41
N ALA A 330 -10.35 -15.99 -19.69
CA ALA A 330 -10.76 -16.55 -20.96
C ALA A 330 -12.28 -16.41 -21.19
N ASP A 331 -12.67 -16.42 -22.46
CA ASP A 331 -14.03 -16.73 -22.90
C ASP A 331 -14.38 -18.21 -22.61
N ALA A 332 -15.63 -18.61 -22.83
CA ALA A 332 -16.10 -19.97 -22.52
C ALA A 332 -15.51 -21.07 -23.41
N ALA A 333 -14.78 -20.69 -24.47
CA ALA A 333 -14.15 -21.64 -25.38
C ALA A 333 -13.06 -22.48 -24.69
N VAL A 334 -12.90 -23.72 -25.10
CA VAL A 334 -11.81 -24.57 -24.59
C VAL A 334 -10.45 -24.06 -25.05
N SER A 335 -9.40 -24.32 -24.29
CA SER A 335 -8.04 -23.79 -24.52
C SER A 335 -7.48 -24.03 -25.92
N ALA A 336 -7.95 -25.08 -26.62
CA ALA A 336 -7.52 -25.46 -27.93
C ALA A 336 -8.39 -24.89 -29.08
N ALA A 337 -9.50 -24.22 -28.76
CA ALA A 337 -10.44 -23.75 -29.77
C ALA A 337 -9.80 -22.65 -30.65
N PRO A 338 -9.88 -22.77 -31.97
CA PRO A 338 -9.27 -21.79 -32.89
C PRO A 338 -10.02 -20.46 -32.94
N ASP A 339 -11.28 -20.45 -32.55
CA ASP A 339 -12.20 -19.30 -32.58
C ASP A 339 -12.36 -18.63 -31.20
N SER A 340 -11.54 -19.03 -30.21
CA SER A 340 -11.50 -18.40 -28.88
C SER A 340 -11.06 -16.94 -28.97
N LYS A 341 -11.79 -16.04 -28.32
CA LYS A 341 -11.39 -14.63 -28.17
C LYS A 341 -10.07 -14.49 -27.42
N LEU A 342 -9.84 -15.32 -26.41
CA LEU A 342 -8.56 -15.36 -25.69
C LEU A 342 -7.40 -15.67 -26.64
N ARG A 343 -7.59 -16.61 -27.57
CA ARG A 343 -6.55 -16.96 -28.56
C ARG A 343 -6.23 -15.78 -29.47
N ALA A 344 -7.25 -15.12 -30.01
CA ALA A 344 -7.07 -13.94 -30.85
C ALA A 344 -6.35 -12.80 -30.11
N PHE A 345 -6.72 -12.56 -28.85
CA PHE A 345 -6.06 -11.58 -28.01
C PHE A 345 -4.59 -11.97 -27.72
N ALA A 346 -4.34 -13.25 -27.44
CA ALA A 346 -2.98 -13.75 -27.16
C ALA A 346 -2.07 -13.69 -28.41
N GLU A 347 -2.61 -13.94 -29.60
CA GLU A 347 -1.89 -13.78 -30.87
C GLU A 347 -1.53 -12.31 -31.12
N TRP A 348 -2.41 -11.39 -30.79
CA TRP A 348 -2.09 -9.96 -30.82
C TRP A 348 -1.05 -9.58 -29.78
N LEU A 349 -1.15 -10.09 -28.54
CA LEU A 349 -0.14 -9.84 -27.50
C LEU A 349 1.26 -10.36 -27.89
N ASP A 350 1.33 -11.42 -28.67
CA ASP A 350 2.58 -12.02 -29.17
C ASP A 350 3.07 -11.33 -30.47
N SER A 351 2.37 -10.30 -30.95
CA SER A 351 2.78 -9.51 -32.11
C SER A 351 3.72 -8.37 -31.75
N ALA A 352 4.49 -7.89 -32.74
CA ALA A 352 5.40 -6.76 -32.58
C ALA A 352 4.69 -5.42 -32.26
N GLU A 353 3.38 -5.35 -32.47
CA GLU A 353 2.57 -4.15 -32.24
C GLU A 353 2.09 -4.04 -30.79
N SER A 354 2.14 -5.15 -30.04
CA SER A 354 1.66 -5.18 -28.66
C SER A 354 2.58 -4.42 -27.70
N PRO A 355 2.03 -3.90 -26.60
CA PRO A 355 2.84 -3.27 -25.55
C PRO A 355 3.92 -4.18 -25.00
N VAL A 356 3.66 -5.50 -24.94
CA VAL A 356 4.59 -6.49 -24.39
C VAL A 356 5.89 -6.52 -25.21
N HIS A 357 5.80 -6.49 -26.53
CA HIS A 357 6.99 -6.45 -27.38
C HIS A 357 7.58 -5.04 -27.55
N ARG A 358 6.71 -4.01 -27.62
CA ARG A 358 7.17 -2.63 -27.86
C ARG A 358 7.95 -2.03 -26.70
N PHE A 359 7.58 -2.36 -25.45
CA PHE A 359 8.14 -1.72 -24.25
C PHE A 359 9.04 -2.63 -23.43
N THR A 360 9.07 -3.94 -23.69
CA THR A 360 10.09 -4.80 -23.08
C THR A 360 11.46 -4.46 -23.67
N PRO A 361 12.46 -4.14 -22.82
CA PRO A 361 13.78 -3.74 -23.32
C PRO A 361 14.44 -4.84 -24.14
N GLU A 362 15.17 -4.46 -25.18
CA GLU A 362 15.92 -5.39 -26.02
C GLU A 362 16.88 -6.26 -25.21
N GLY A 363 16.88 -7.57 -25.46
CA GLY A 363 17.71 -8.54 -24.74
C GLY A 363 17.21 -8.98 -23.37
N GLN A 364 16.09 -8.45 -22.90
CA GLN A 364 15.41 -8.92 -21.69
C GLN A 364 14.43 -10.05 -22.03
N ASP A 365 14.06 -10.84 -21.03
CA ASP A 365 12.97 -11.82 -21.17
C ASP A 365 11.66 -11.11 -21.50
N LEU A 366 10.79 -11.75 -22.31
CA LEU A 366 9.53 -11.15 -22.75
C LEU A 366 8.61 -10.75 -21.58
N ASP A 367 8.74 -11.42 -20.44
CA ASP A 367 8.00 -11.13 -19.22
C ASP A 367 8.74 -10.18 -18.24
N ALA A 368 9.80 -9.50 -18.69
CA ALA A 368 10.57 -8.61 -17.81
C ALA A 368 9.81 -7.37 -17.36
N LEU A 369 8.87 -6.87 -18.15
CA LEU A 369 8.05 -5.70 -17.82
C LEU A 369 6.57 -6.06 -17.62
N PHE A 370 6.07 -7.03 -18.37
CA PHE A 370 4.69 -7.49 -18.35
C PHE A 370 4.59 -8.98 -18.03
N ASP A 371 3.98 -9.29 -16.90
CA ASP A 371 3.74 -10.66 -16.46
C ASP A 371 2.31 -11.07 -16.83
N VAL A 372 2.15 -11.86 -17.90
CA VAL A 372 0.87 -12.16 -18.53
C VAL A 372 0.38 -13.54 -18.12
N TYR A 373 -0.84 -13.62 -17.62
CA TYR A 373 -1.47 -14.84 -17.08
C TYR A 373 -2.76 -15.17 -17.84
N ALA A 374 -3.01 -16.44 -18.12
CA ALA A 374 -4.29 -16.93 -18.64
C ALA A 374 -5.06 -17.69 -17.56
N ILE A 375 -6.33 -17.35 -17.37
CA ILE A 375 -7.25 -18.02 -16.46
C ILE A 375 -8.42 -18.55 -17.29
N TYR A 376 -8.48 -19.86 -17.47
CA TYR A 376 -9.54 -20.55 -18.19
C TYR A 376 -10.74 -20.82 -17.31
N GLN A 377 -11.96 -20.84 -17.91
CA GLN A 377 -13.19 -21.17 -17.22
C GLN A 377 -13.33 -22.67 -16.91
N GLN A 378 -12.55 -23.49 -17.59
CA GLN A 378 -12.52 -24.93 -17.40
C GLN A 378 -11.69 -25.30 -16.16
N PRO A 379 -11.99 -26.42 -15.50
CA PRO A 379 -11.10 -27.04 -14.51
C PRO A 379 -9.73 -27.34 -15.13
N HIS A 380 -8.68 -27.30 -14.33
CA HIS A 380 -7.30 -27.46 -14.81
C HIS A 380 -7.05 -28.74 -15.62
N GLN A 381 -7.81 -29.82 -15.35
CA GLN A 381 -7.71 -31.11 -16.06
C GLN A 381 -8.16 -31.03 -17.53
N ASP A 382 -9.06 -30.08 -17.83
CA ASP A 382 -9.63 -29.88 -19.15
C ASP A 382 -8.88 -28.82 -19.95
N VAL A 383 -7.83 -28.22 -19.36
CA VAL A 383 -6.97 -27.22 -20.03
C VAL A 383 -5.73 -27.89 -20.58
N ASP A 384 -5.61 -27.96 -21.93
CA ASP A 384 -4.39 -28.44 -22.58
C ASP A 384 -3.30 -27.34 -22.54
N LEU A 385 -2.40 -27.46 -21.57
CA LEU A 385 -1.31 -26.51 -21.35
C LEU A 385 -0.42 -26.34 -22.59
N MET A 386 -0.16 -27.41 -23.34
CA MET A 386 0.74 -27.34 -24.48
C MET A 386 0.10 -26.70 -25.72
N ARG A 387 -1.23 -26.60 -25.73
CA ARG A 387 -2.00 -25.89 -26.77
C ARG A 387 -2.37 -24.45 -26.35
N ALA A 388 -2.09 -24.05 -25.10
CA ALA A 388 -2.21 -22.66 -24.70
C ALA A 388 -1.26 -21.77 -25.52
N PRO A 389 -1.64 -20.53 -25.87
CA PRO A 389 -0.79 -19.61 -26.63
C PRO A 389 0.59 -19.38 -25.98
N SER A 390 1.61 -19.13 -26.84
CA SER A 390 3.03 -18.99 -26.46
C SER A 390 3.27 -17.85 -25.45
N ILE A 391 2.55 -16.76 -25.57
CA ILE A 391 2.65 -15.61 -24.66
C ILE A 391 2.41 -15.97 -23.19
N PHE A 392 1.60 -17.00 -22.92
CA PHE A 392 1.37 -17.51 -21.57
C PHE A 392 2.40 -18.57 -21.13
N ARG A 393 3.36 -18.87 -22.00
CA ARG A 393 4.46 -19.82 -21.74
C ARG A 393 5.79 -19.21 -22.22
N PRO A 394 6.12 -17.96 -21.81
CA PRO A 394 7.31 -17.29 -22.30
C PRO A 394 8.56 -18.07 -21.96
N LYS A 395 9.57 -17.94 -22.81
CA LYS A 395 10.91 -18.45 -22.53
C LYS A 395 11.63 -17.46 -21.63
N VAL A 396 12.25 -17.93 -20.55
CA VAL A 396 12.86 -17.09 -19.52
C VAL A 396 14.26 -17.56 -19.12
N GLY A 397 15.04 -16.59 -18.68
CA GLY A 397 16.37 -16.80 -18.13
C GLY A 397 17.43 -17.21 -19.16
N ALA A 398 18.66 -17.43 -18.67
CA ALA A 398 19.82 -17.71 -19.52
C ALA A 398 19.67 -18.96 -20.43
N PHE A 399 18.85 -19.91 -20.01
CA PHE A 399 18.62 -21.15 -20.75
C PHE A 399 17.35 -21.13 -21.61
N GLN A 400 16.61 -20.03 -21.61
CA GLN A 400 15.38 -19.85 -22.38
C GLN A 400 14.39 -21.02 -22.18
N ILE A 401 14.17 -21.39 -20.92
CA ILE A 401 13.23 -22.45 -20.53
C ILE A 401 11.81 -21.86 -20.52
N SER A 402 10.85 -22.62 -21.08
CA SER A 402 9.45 -22.20 -21.09
C SER A 402 8.89 -22.14 -19.66
N ASN A 403 8.40 -20.98 -19.25
CA ASN A 403 7.71 -20.79 -17.99
C ASN A 403 6.26 -21.27 -18.09
N LEU A 404 5.97 -22.42 -17.50
CA LEU A 404 4.65 -23.07 -17.55
C LEU A 404 3.71 -22.63 -16.41
N ASN A 405 4.15 -21.71 -15.55
CA ASN A 405 3.44 -21.35 -14.32
C ASN A 405 2.34 -20.28 -14.50
N LYS A 406 2.06 -19.85 -15.72
CA LYS A 406 1.19 -18.69 -16.00
C LYS A 406 -0.21 -19.08 -16.54
N VAL A 407 -0.52 -20.38 -16.59
CA VAL A 407 -1.80 -20.89 -17.05
C VAL A 407 -2.55 -21.54 -15.89
N PHE A 408 -3.80 -21.11 -15.72
CA PHE A 408 -4.68 -21.53 -14.65
C PHE A 408 -6.04 -21.98 -15.17
N GLY A 409 -6.67 -22.90 -14.46
CA GLY A 409 -8.07 -23.24 -14.56
C GLY A 409 -8.84 -22.74 -13.36
N THR A 410 -10.17 -22.61 -13.49
CA THR A 410 -11.02 -22.29 -12.35
C THR A 410 -11.20 -23.51 -11.42
N ASP A 411 -11.50 -23.25 -10.16
CA ASP A 411 -12.01 -24.26 -9.25
C ASP A 411 -13.54 -24.33 -9.40
N PRO A 412 -14.11 -25.48 -9.77
CA PRO A 412 -15.58 -25.60 -9.92
C PRO A 412 -16.37 -25.37 -8.62
N GLU A 413 -15.74 -25.58 -7.46
CA GLU A 413 -16.37 -25.38 -6.14
C GLU A 413 -16.23 -23.93 -5.64
N ASP A 414 -15.26 -23.17 -6.19
CA ASP A 414 -15.01 -21.76 -5.83
C ASP A 414 -14.61 -20.97 -7.08
N ASP A 415 -15.58 -20.78 -7.98
CA ASP A 415 -15.37 -20.20 -9.30
C ASP A 415 -15.05 -18.71 -9.23
N ILE A 416 -13.81 -18.35 -9.60
CA ILE A 416 -13.34 -16.96 -9.63
C ILE A 416 -14.20 -16.05 -10.52
N PHE A 417 -14.75 -16.57 -11.62
CA PHE A 417 -15.58 -15.77 -12.52
C PHE A 417 -16.88 -15.33 -11.83
N GLU A 418 -17.49 -16.21 -11.05
CA GLU A 418 -18.66 -15.90 -10.24
C GLU A 418 -18.28 -15.00 -9.06
N ALA A 419 -17.27 -15.41 -8.28
CA ALA A 419 -16.86 -14.72 -7.06
C ALA A 419 -16.35 -13.30 -7.30
N ARG A 420 -15.82 -13.00 -8.50
CA ARG A 420 -15.31 -11.67 -8.91
C ARG A 420 -16.18 -10.98 -9.96
N GLY A 421 -17.34 -11.53 -10.29
CA GLY A 421 -18.25 -10.95 -11.27
C GLY A 421 -17.57 -10.69 -12.62
N LEU A 422 -16.84 -11.71 -13.11
CA LEU A 422 -16.08 -11.60 -14.37
C LEU A 422 -16.97 -12.01 -15.56
N SER A 423 -16.85 -11.27 -16.65
CA SER A 423 -17.55 -11.60 -17.89
C SER A 423 -17.15 -12.98 -18.40
N ARG A 424 -18.15 -13.81 -18.72
CA ARG A 424 -17.96 -15.13 -19.36
C ARG A 424 -17.58 -15.02 -20.84
N ASP A 425 -17.71 -13.84 -21.43
CA ASP A 425 -17.19 -13.53 -22.79
C ASP A 425 -15.69 -13.23 -22.79
N GLY A 426 -15.07 -13.27 -21.61
CA GLY A 426 -13.68 -12.96 -21.36
C GLY A 426 -13.45 -11.50 -20.99
N VAL A 427 -12.39 -11.25 -20.22
CA VAL A 427 -11.99 -9.92 -19.76
C VAL A 427 -10.50 -9.86 -19.46
N VAL A 428 -9.88 -8.73 -19.74
CA VAL A 428 -8.51 -8.41 -19.37
C VAL A 428 -8.53 -7.51 -18.13
N VAL A 429 -7.82 -7.90 -17.08
CA VAL A 429 -7.60 -7.07 -15.89
C VAL A 429 -6.11 -6.76 -15.78
N VAL A 430 -5.76 -5.49 -15.95
CA VAL A 430 -4.39 -5.01 -15.80
C VAL A 430 -4.19 -4.55 -14.38
N VAL A 431 -3.11 -5.01 -13.75
CA VAL A 431 -2.77 -4.69 -12.36
C VAL A 431 -1.37 -4.06 -12.31
N ARG A 432 -1.27 -2.95 -11.60
CA ARG A 432 -0.04 -2.17 -11.42
C ARG A 432 1.00 -2.95 -10.59
N PRO A 433 2.28 -2.54 -10.66
CA PRO A 433 3.32 -3.11 -9.81
C PRO A 433 3.02 -3.03 -8.29
N ASP A 434 2.26 -2.05 -7.85
CA ASP A 434 1.80 -1.87 -6.46
C ASP A 434 0.45 -2.54 -6.14
N GLN A 435 -0.01 -3.45 -7.01
CA GLN A 435 -1.18 -4.32 -6.84
C GLN A 435 -2.55 -3.63 -6.96
N TYR A 436 -2.63 -2.44 -7.56
CA TYR A 436 -3.90 -1.78 -7.84
C TYR A 436 -4.39 -2.09 -9.25
N VAL A 437 -5.70 -2.26 -9.40
CA VAL A 437 -6.32 -2.49 -10.72
C VAL A 437 -6.18 -1.21 -11.55
N ALA A 438 -5.53 -1.33 -12.68
CA ALA A 438 -5.22 -0.20 -13.57
C ALA A 438 -6.17 -0.10 -14.74
N GLN A 439 -6.67 -1.23 -15.26
CA GLN A 439 -7.53 -1.26 -16.43
C GLN A 439 -8.38 -2.53 -16.44
N VAL A 440 -9.61 -2.42 -16.93
CA VAL A 440 -10.51 -3.53 -17.21
C VAL A 440 -10.96 -3.36 -18.66
N LEU A 441 -10.77 -4.39 -19.49
CA LEU A 441 -11.05 -4.32 -20.93
C LEU A 441 -11.66 -5.64 -21.45
N PRO A 442 -12.54 -5.60 -22.44
CA PRO A 442 -12.90 -6.82 -23.18
C PRO A 442 -11.70 -7.33 -24.01
N LEU A 443 -11.73 -8.60 -24.40
CA LEU A 443 -10.62 -9.26 -25.12
C LEU A 443 -10.36 -8.68 -26.53
N ASP A 444 -11.29 -7.96 -27.09
CA ASP A 444 -11.16 -7.32 -28.42
C ASP A 444 -10.72 -5.85 -28.36
N ALA A 445 -10.57 -5.27 -27.16
CA ALA A 445 -10.13 -3.87 -26.98
C ALA A 445 -8.58 -3.74 -27.00
N THR A 446 -7.95 -4.32 -27.99
CA THR A 446 -6.49 -4.32 -28.16
C THR A 446 -5.91 -2.92 -28.32
N ASP A 447 -6.59 -2.04 -29.07
CA ASP A 447 -6.18 -0.66 -29.30
C ASP A 447 -6.22 0.17 -28.01
N GLU A 448 -7.23 -0.08 -27.14
CA GLU A 448 -7.32 0.61 -25.84
C GLU A 448 -6.18 0.19 -24.90
N LEU A 449 -5.81 -1.11 -24.89
CA LEU A 449 -4.69 -1.60 -24.10
C LEU A 449 -3.36 -1.04 -24.63
N ALA A 450 -3.18 -0.99 -25.94
CA ALA A 450 -2.01 -0.39 -26.57
C ALA A 450 -1.89 1.09 -26.21
N ALA A 451 -2.98 1.87 -26.35
CA ALA A 451 -3.02 3.29 -26.05
C ALA A 451 -2.75 3.57 -24.56
N PHE A 452 -3.28 2.73 -23.66
CA PHE A 452 -3.04 2.86 -22.23
C PHE A 452 -1.53 2.80 -21.90
N PHE A 453 -0.84 1.75 -22.37
CA PHE A 453 0.59 1.61 -22.12
C PHE A 453 1.45 2.60 -22.91
N GLU A 454 1.03 2.99 -24.10
CA GLU A 454 1.68 4.06 -24.85
C GLU A 454 1.62 5.39 -24.09
N GLY A 455 0.49 5.70 -23.45
CA GLY A 455 0.34 6.85 -22.55
C GLY A 455 1.31 6.84 -21.38
N ILE A 456 1.75 5.67 -20.92
CA ILE A 456 2.71 5.53 -19.81
C ILE A 456 4.15 5.59 -20.29
N TYR A 457 4.50 4.82 -21.32
CA TYR A 457 5.88 4.51 -21.70
C TYR A 457 6.42 5.33 -22.90
N SER A 458 5.54 5.96 -23.68
CA SER A 458 6.03 6.86 -24.72
C SER A 458 6.44 8.20 -24.15
N ALA A 459 7.59 8.71 -24.59
CA ALA A 459 8.23 9.94 -24.11
C ALA A 459 7.41 11.21 -24.48
#